data_5300aa1a2ca43de8aad69565d8cd158f
#
_entry.id   5300aa1a2ca43de8aad69565d8cd158f
#
_cell.length_a   1.000
_cell.length_b   1.000
_cell.length_c   1.000
_cell.angle_alpha   90.00
_cell.angle_beta   90.00
_cell.angle_gamma   90.00
#
_symmetry.space_group_name_H-M   'P 1'
#
loop_
_entity.id
_entity.type
_entity.pdbx_description
1 polymer ?
#
loop_
_entity_poly.entity_id
_entity_poly.type
_entity_poly.pdbx_seq_one_letter_code
_entity_poly.pdbx_strand_id
1 'polypeptide(L)'
;KWQVAYIVGGGMGILLLLLRAGTFESDMFQKVDKQGEIQKGNFFQLFRDRKTFLKYLACIVIGLPVWFVVGILIALAHRFLPQITGNPQILDLIPTKEMVLWSYVGLSSGDLLSGILSQVMQSRKKVILIYLSSIIIIMGLYLYGPIGSANYYRFLALMLGISTGYWALFVTNASEQFGTNIRSTVAATVPNFVRGGVLLITWSYEYFEVLFNSPLHAAMFVGIICVSVAIWGTLHVEESFHKDLDYYE
;
A
#
# COMPACT_ATOMS: atom_id res chain seq x y z
N LYS A 1 2.52 -17.45 -23.56
CA LYS A 1 1.57 -16.34 -23.27
C LYS A 1 2.12 -15.34 -22.23
N TRP A 2 2.79 -15.80 -21.15
CA TRP A 2 3.41 -14.90 -20.16
C TRP A 2 4.57 -14.08 -20.77
N GLN A 3 5.34 -14.64 -21.70
CA GLN A 3 6.43 -13.96 -22.41
C GLN A 3 5.94 -12.73 -23.17
N VAL A 4 4.76 -12.80 -23.79
CA VAL A 4 4.16 -11.64 -24.50
C VAL A 4 3.84 -10.51 -23.52
N ALA A 5 3.32 -10.83 -22.31
CA ALA A 5 3.05 -9.81 -21.29
C ALA A 5 4.34 -9.09 -20.85
N TYR A 6 5.45 -9.81 -20.70
CA TYR A 6 6.75 -9.22 -20.36
C TYR A 6 7.32 -8.37 -21.51
N ILE A 7 7.18 -8.80 -22.77
CA ILE A 7 7.62 -8.04 -23.93
C ILE A 7 6.82 -6.72 -24.04
N VAL A 8 5.49 -6.80 -23.89
CA VAL A 8 4.61 -5.61 -23.90
C VAL A 8 4.96 -4.66 -22.76
N GLY A 9 5.09 -5.21 -21.53
CA GLY A 9 5.47 -4.40 -20.36
C GLY A 9 6.85 -3.75 -20.52
N GLY A 10 7.83 -4.49 -21.02
CA GLY A 10 9.17 -3.94 -21.32
C GLY A 10 9.14 -2.85 -22.39
N GLY A 11 8.37 -3.07 -23.47
CA GLY A 11 8.16 -2.06 -24.52
C GLY A 11 7.52 -0.78 -23.99
N MET A 12 6.49 -0.92 -23.16
CA MET A 12 5.87 0.24 -22.48
C MET A 12 6.86 0.96 -21.55
N GLY A 13 7.73 0.23 -20.85
CA GLY A 13 8.77 0.81 -20.00
C GLY A 13 9.78 1.63 -20.81
N ILE A 14 10.22 1.13 -21.96
CA ILE A 14 11.10 1.86 -22.87
C ILE A 14 10.41 3.11 -23.42
N LEU A 15 9.14 2.99 -23.84
CA LEU A 15 8.36 4.14 -24.31
C LEU A 15 8.24 5.23 -23.24
N LEU A 16 7.95 4.86 -22.00
CA LEU A 16 7.90 5.80 -20.87
C LEU A 16 9.26 6.45 -20.61
N LEU A 17 10.35 5.71 -20.75
CA LEU A 17 11.71 6.26 -20.61
C LEU A 17 11.98 7.33 -21.67
N LEU A 18 11.60 7.08 -22.92
CA LEU A 18 11.75 8.05 -24.01
C LEU A 18 10.90 9.30 -23.81
N LEU A 19 9.65 9.13 -23.35
CA LEU A 19 8.76 10.25 -23.02
C LEU A 19 9.33 11.09 -21.86
N ARG A 20 9.92 10.44 -20.86
CA ARG A 20 10.53 11.12 -19.72
C ARG A 20 11.78 11.91 -20.10
N ALA A 21 12.56 11.46 -21.07
CA ALA A 21 13.74 12.16 -21.54
C ALA A 21 13.43 13.55 -22.12
N GLY A 22 12.18 13.79 -22.57
CA GLY A 22 11.69 15.09 -23.07
C GLY A 22 11.00 15.96 -22.01
N THR A 23 10.90 15.54 -20.74
CA THR A 23 10.24 16.34 -19.70
C THR A 23 11.24 17.26 -18.99
N PHE A 24 10.81 18.52 -18.78
CA PHE A 24 11.58 19.49 -18.00
C PHE A 24 11.55 19.13 -16.50
N GLU A 25 12.66 19.39 -15.83
CA GLU A 25 12.72 19.28 -14.36
C GLU A 25 11.88 20.39 -13.71
N SER A 26 11.30 20.07 -12.53
CA SER A 26 10.47 21.05 -11.81
C SER A 26 11.28 22.27 -11.40
N ASP A 27 10.66 23.47 -11.42
CA ASP A 27 11.29 24.71 -10.99
C ASP A 27 11.85 24.64 -9.55
N MET A 28 11.19 23.86 -8.67
CA MET A 28 11.67 23.62 -7.30
C MET A 28 13.01 22.89 -7.29
N PHE A 29 13.19 21.86 -8.14
CA PHE A 29 14.45 21.13 -8.23
C PHE A 29 15.56 21.99 -8.85
N GLN A 30 15.22 22.82 -9.87
CA GLN A 30 16.18 23.76 -10.47
C GLN A 30 16.69 24.79 -9.47
N LYS A 31 15.85 25.25 -8.52
CA LYS A 31 16.28 26.14 -7.43
C LYS A 31 17.30 25.45 -6.51
N VAL A 32 17.03 24.17 -6.13
CA VAL A 32 17.97 23.35 -5.34
C VAL A 32 19.28 23.16 -6.08
N ASP A 33 19.22 22.99 -7.41
CA ASP A 33 20.39 22.77 -8.24
C ASP A 33 21.34 23.98 -8.27
N LYS A 34 20.78 25.17 -8.27
CA LYS A 34 21.54 26.44 -8.25
C LYS A 34 22.19 26.75 -6.89
N GLN A 35 21.70 26.19 -5.80
CA GLN A 35 22.23 26.35 -4.44
C GLN A 35 23.26 25.23 -4.15
N GLY A 36 24.41 25.26 -4.77
CA GLY A 36 25.44 24.22 -4.84
C GLY A 36 25.91 23.54 -3.53
N GLU A 37 25.49 24.02 -2.35
CA GLU A 37 25.89 23.52 -1.03
C GLU A 37 24.93 22.43 -0.46
N ILE A 38 23.76 22.21 -1.09
CA ILE A 38 22.76 21.28 -0.56
C ILE A 38 23.01 19.86 -1.09
N GLN A 39 23.20 18.90 -0.20
CA GLN A 39 23.29 17.49 -0.56
C GLN A 39 21.97 16.98 -1.11
N LYS A 40 21.98 16.45 -2.34
CA LYS A 40 20.79 15.97 -3.06
C LYS A 40 20.73 14.45 -3.03
N GLY A 41 19.52 13.89 -2.80
CA GLY A 41 19.27 12.47 -2.96
C GLY A 41 20.05 11.55 -2.02
N ASN A 42 20.62 12.05 -0.96
CA ASN A 42 21.41 11.23 -0.04
C ASN A 42 20.49 10.37 0.83
N PHE A 43 20.36 9.09 0.46
CA PHE A 43 19.56 8.11 1.20
C PHE A 43 19.97 7.97 2.67
N PHE A 44 21.26 8.05 2.97
CA PHE A 44 21.76 7.91 4.34
C PHE A 44 21.37 9.06 5.26
N GLN A 45 20.97 10.20 4.71
CA GLN A 45 20.44 11.32 5.48
C GLN A 45 19.17 10.93 6.26
N LEU A 46 18.37 9.98 5.74
CA LEU A 46 17.16 9.46 6.42
C LEU A 46 17.47 8.72 7.74
N PHE A 47 18.73 8.33 7.95
CA PHE A 47 19.20 7.61 9.14
C PHE A 47 20.07 8.47 10.04
N ARG A 48 20.30 9.75 9.69
CA ARG A 48 21.24 10.63 10.37
C ARG A 48 20.81 10.92 11.80
N ASP A 49 19.54 11.16 12.03
CA ASP A 49 18.98 11.45 13.33
C ASP A 49 17.74 10.62 13.63
N ARG A 50 17.46 10.45 14.93
CA ARG A 50 16.35 9.61 15.39
C ARG A 50 14.97 10.13 14.93
N LYS A 51 14.80 11.45 14.84
CA LYS A 51 13.52 12.08 14.47
C LYS A 51 13.19 11.80 13.00
N THR A 52 14.14 12.05 12.11
CA THR A 52 14.03 11.78 10.67
C THR A 52 13.82 10.29 10.40
N PHE A 53 14.57 9.42 11.10
CA PHE A 53 14.40 7.97 10.98
C PHE A 53 13.01 7.50 11.42
N LEU A 54 12.50 7.96 12.57
CA LEU A 54 11.15 7.60 13.04
C LEU A 54 10.06 8.12 12.10
N LYS A 55 10.22 9.33 11.57
CA LYS A 55 9.32 9.90 10.55
C LYS A 55 9.32 9.02 9.29
N TYR A 56 10.49 8.58 8.83
CA TYR A 56 10.64 7.69 7.68
C TYR A 56 10.01 6.31 7.93
N LEU A 57 10.27 5.72 9.10
CA LEU A 57 9.66 4.45 9.51
C LEU A 57 8.13 4.58 9.60
N ALA A 58 7.61 5.67 10.17
CA ALA A 58 6.18 5.95 10.21
C ALA A 58 5.57 5.98 8.80
N CYS A 59 6.26 6.60 7.85
CA CYS A 59 5.82 6.58 6.45
C CYS A 59 5.79 5.15 5.87
N ILE A 60 6.79 4.30 6.15
CA ILE A 60 6.82 2.92 5.64
C ILE A 60 5.65 2.10 6.18
N VAL A 61 5.42 2.14 7.48
CA VAL A 61 4.41 1.26 8.11
C VAL A 61 2.98 1.57 7.67
N ILE A 62 2.69 2.79 7.21
CA ILE A 62 1.37 3.17 6.66
C ILE A 62 1.00 2.30 5.44
N GLY A 63 1.97 1.87 4.64
CA GLY A 63 1.74 1.06 3.45
C GLY A 63 1.59 -0.44 3.69
N LEU A 64 1.99 -0.96 4.87
CA LEU A 64 2.00 -2.40 5.14
C LEU A 64 0.64 -3.10 4.96
N PRO A 65 -0.51 -2.52 5.38
CA PRO A 65 -1.80 -3.17 5.23
C PRO A 65 -2.18 -3.46 3.78
N VAL A 66 -1.74 -2.66 2.82
CA VAL A 66 -2.00 -2.90 1.39
C VAL A 66 -1.44 -4.26 0.97
N TRP A 67 -0.18 -4.51 1.33
CA TRP A 67 0.48 -5.77 0.97
C TRP A 67 0.06 -6.94 1.86
N PHE A 68 -0.39 -6.70 3.08
CA PHE A 68 -1.07 -7.73 3.88
C PHE A 68 -2.34 -8.21 3.17
N VAL A 69 -3.21 -7.29 2.73
CA VAL A 69 -4.46 -7.65 2.03
C VAL A 69 -4.15 -8.38 0.72
N VAL A 70 -3.31 -7.81 -0.13
CA VAL A 70 -3.00 -8.40 -1.45
C VAL A 70 -2.19 -9.70 -1.31
N GLY A 71 -1.17 -9.72 -0.47
CA GLY A 71 -0.22 -10.83 -0.33
C GLY A 71 -0.73 -11.98 0.54
N ILE A 72 -1.55 -11.71 1.55
CA ILE A 72 -2.09 -12.75 2.43
C ILE A 72 -3.57 -13.02 2.12
N LEU A 73 -4.47 -12.04 2.31
CA LEU A 73 -5.91 -12.32 2.21
C LEU A 73 -6.33 -12.73 0.80
N ILE A 74 -5.79 -12.10 -0.23
CA ILE A 74 -6.18 -12.35 -1.62
C ILE A 74 -5.32 -13.45 -2.25
N ALA A 75 -4.00 -13.39 -2.15
CA ALA A 75 -3.13 -14.38 -2.77
C ALA A 75 -3.29 -15.79 -2.15
N LEU A 76 -3.56 -15.85 -0.83
CA LEU A 76 -3.82 -17.11 -0.13
C LEU A 76 -5.32 -17.43 0.02
N ALA A 77 -6.20 -16.81 -0.78
CA ALA A 77 -7.65 -17.08 -0.74
C ALA A 77 -7.99 -18.57 -0.83
N HIS A 78 -7.17 -19.36 -1.53
CA HIS A 78 -7.30 -20.82 -1.62
C HIS A 78 -7.16 -21.54 -0.26
N ARG A 79 -6.53 -20.93 0.74
CA ARG A 79 -6.45 -21.45 2.12
C ARG A 79 -7.67 -21.08 2.96
N PHE A 80 -8.25 -19.90 2.71
CA PHE A 80 -9.34 -19.34 3.52
C PHE A 80 -10.71 -19.80 3.04
N LEU A 81 -11.01 -19.67 1.74
CA LEU A 81 -12.34 -19.91 1.20
C LEU A 81 -12.91 -21.31 1.50
N PRO A 82 -12.16 -22.42 1.36
CA PRO A 82 -12.67 -23.74 1.74
C PRO A 82 -13.03 -23.83 3.22
N GLN A 83 -12.26 -23.20 4.09
CA GLN A 83 -12.52 -23.21 5.53
C GLN A 83 -13.72 -22.33 5.91
N ILE A 84 -13.82 -21.14 5.32
CA ILE A 84 -14.94 -20.21 5.56
C ILE A 84 -16.25 -20.83 5.09
N THR A 85 -16.26 -21.45 3.89
CA THR A 85 -17.48 -21.95 3.27
C THR A 85 -17.82 -23.40 3.67
N GLY A 86 -16.88 -24.12 4.26
CA GLY A 86 -17.00 -25.56 4.46
C GLY A 86 -17.06 -26.37 3.16
N ASN A 87 -16.77 -25.75 2.01
CA ASN A 87 -16.87 -26.35 0.68
C ASN A 87 -15.54 -26.22 -0.09
N PRO A 88 -14.75 -27.29 -0.22
CA PRO A 88 -13.52 -27.26 -1.01
C PRO A 88 -13.72 -26.91 -2.49
N GLN A 89 -14.90 -27.22 -3.07
CA GLN A 89 -15.21 -26.96 -4.48
C GLN A 89 -15.49 -25.47 -4.76
N ILE A 90 -15.52 -24.62 -3.73
CA ILE A 90 -15.67 -23.17 -3.92
C ILE A 90 -14.57 -22.60 -4.83
N LEU A 91 -13.39 -23.19 -4.84
CA LEU A 91 -12.26 -22.76 -5.66
C LEU A 91 -12.46 -23.00 -7.16
N ASP A 92 -13.35 -23.94 -7.55
CA ASP A 92 -13.74 -24.16 -8.94
C ASP A 92 -14.65 -23.00 -9.42
N LEU A 93 -15.45 -22.44 -8.51
CA LEU A 93 -16.34 -21.32 -8.77
C LEU A 93 -15.64 -19.97 -8.67
N ILE A 94 -14.63 -19.86 -7.77
CA ILE A 94 -13.88 -18.62 -7.52
C ILE A 94 -12.38 -18.96 -7.42
N PRO A 95 -11.71 -19.17 -8.53
CA PRO A 95 -10.28 -19.40 -8.50
C PRO A 95 -9.55 -18.13 -7.99
N THR A 96 -8.42 -18.34 -7.30
CA THR A 96 -7.61 -17.24 -6.73
C THR A 96 -7.30 -16.12 -7.74
N LYS A 97 -7.13 -16.49 -9.03
CA LYS A 97 -6.91 -15.49 -10.11
C LYS A 97 -8.06 -14.47 -10.24
N GLU A 98 -9.31 -14.87 -9.98
CA GLU A 98 -10.45 -13.97 -10.00
C GLU A 98 -10.49 -13.09 -8.75
N MET A 99 -10.13 -13.63 -7.59
CA MET A 99 -9.97 -12.83 -6.37
C MET A 99 -8.93 -11.73 -6.58
N VAL A 100 -7.78 -12.08 -7.17
CA VAL A 100 -6.74 -11.12 -7.56
C VAL A 100 -7.28 -10.08 -8.54
N LEU A 101 -7.98 -10.50 -9.60
CA LEU A 101 -8.57 -9.58 -10.59
C LEU A 101 -9.48 -8.55 -9.91
N TRP A 102 -10.46 -9.00 -9.13
CA TRP A 102 -11.41 -8.11 -8.46
C TRP A 102 -10.75 -7.21 -7.43
N SER A 103 -9.75 -7.71 -6.70
CA SER A 103 -9.01 -6.87 -5.75
C SER A 103 -8.21 -5.76 -6.46
N TYR A 104 -7.60 -6.01 -7.61
CA TYR A 104 -6.89 -4.97 -8.36
C TYR A 104 -7.84 -3.97 -9.04
N VAL A 105 -9.01 -4.41 -9.52
CA VAL A 105 -10.08 -3.49 -9.97
C VAL A 105 -10.50 -2.58 -8.81
N GLY A 106 -10.69 -3.17 -7.63
CA GLY A 106 -11.00 -2.43 -6.41
C GLY A 106 -9.88 -1.45 -6.03
N LEU A 107 -8.64 -1.89 -6.02
CA LEU A 107 -7.48 -1.06 -5.69
C LEU A 107 -7.36 0.15 -6.62
N SER A 108 -7.49 -0.06 -7.93
CA SER A 108 -7.41 1.03 -8.91
C SER A 108 -8.54 2.05 -8.73
N SER A 109 -9.77 1.59 -8.49
CA SER A 109 -10.90 2.49 -8.21
C SER A 109 -10.76 3.18 -6.85
N GLY A 110 -10.27 2.47 -5.84
CA GLY A 110 -9.97 3.01 -4.52
C GLY A 110 -8.90 4.08 -4.53
N ASP A 111 -7.82 3.90 -5.33
CA ASP A 111 -6.77 4.92 -5.50
C ASP A 111 -7.34 6.23 -6.07
N LEU A 112 -8.21 6.15 -7.08
CA LEU A 112 -8.90 7.31 -7.61
C LEU A 112 -9.79 7.98 -6.55
N LEU A 113 -10.58 7.17 -5.84
CA LEU A 113 -11.47 7.66 -4.78
C LEU A 113 -10.68 8.30 -3.62
N SER A 114 -9.55 7.72 -3.21
CA SER A 114 -8.71 8.28 -2.14
C SER A 114 -8.16 9.67 -2.50
N GLY A 115 -7.76 9.84 -3.77
CA GLY A 115 -7.34 11.14 -4.30
C GLY A 115 -8.45 12.18 -4.25
N ILE A 116 -9.66 11.84 -4.73
CA ILE A 116 -10.84 12.72 -4.70
C ILE A 116 -11.21 13.06 -3.25
N LEU A 117 -11.33 12.06 -2.37
CA LEU A 117 -11.66 12.26 -0.97
C LEU A 117 -10.65 13.16 -0.26
N SER A 118 -9.36 13.01 -0.57
CA SER A 118 -8.31 13.86 -0.01
C SER A 118 -8.47 15.33 -0.39
N GLN A 119 -8.94 15.62 -1.61
CA GLN A 119 -9.24 16.98 -2.04
C GLN A 119 -10.48 17.54 -1.35
N VAL A 120 -11.55 16.74 -1.28
CA VAL A 120 -12.81 17.16 -0.63
C VAL A 120 -12.62 17.39 0.88
N MET A 121 -11.91 16.48 1.56
CA MET A 121 -11.70 16.56 3.00
C MET A 121 -10.53 17.47 3.38
N GLN A 122 -9.76 17.94 2.42
CA GLN A 122 -8.56 18.75 2.63
C GLN A 122 -7.60 18.15 3.68
N SER A 123 -7.50 16.83 3.69
CA SER A 123 -6.67 16.11 4.66
C SER A 123 -6.27 14.74 4.13
N ARG A 124 -4.98 14.51 4.04
CA ARG A 124 -4.43 13.21 3.66
C ARG A 124 -4.55 12.19 4.79
N LYS A 125 -4.27 12.62 6.03
CA LYS A 125 -4.32 11.75 7.22
C LYS A 125 -5.71 11.18 7.46
N LYS A 126 -6.76 12.02 7.40
CA LYS A 126 -8.15 11.60 7.65
C LYS A 126 -8.55 10.52 6.64
N VAL A 127 -8.23 10.71 5.36
CA VAL A 127 -8.57 9.73 4.32
C VAL A 127 -7.82 8.41 4.56
N ILE A 128 -6.52 8.44 4.85
CA ILE A 128 -5.76 7.23 5.18
C ILE A 128 -6.40 6.50 6.37
N LEU A 129 -6.79 7.20 7.44
CA LEU A 129 -7.46 6.59 8.60
C LEU A 129 -8.81 5.95 8.24
N ILE A 130 -9.61 6.57 7.35
CA ILE A 130 -10.87 6.00 6.86
C ILE A 130 -10.58 4.68 6.11
N TYR A 131 -9.59 4.66 5.23
CA TYR A 131 -9.20 3.48 4.49
C TYR A 131 -8.68 2.37 5.41
N LEU A 132 -7.81 2.68 6.38
CA LEU A 132 -7.33 1.74 7.38
C LEU A 132 -8.46 1.14 8.22
N SER A 133 -9.43 1.97 8.61
CA SER A 133 -10.63 1.50 9.34
C SER A 133 -11.49 0.58 8.47
N SER A 134 -11.65 0.90 7.18
CA SER A 134 -12.40 0.06 6.26
C SER A 134 -11.75 -1.31 6.04
N ILE A 135 -10.41 -1.40 6.03
CA ILE A 135 -9.71 -2.70 5.96
C ILE A 135 -10.13 -3.61 7.11
N ILE A 136 -10.18 -3.10 8.34
CA ILE A 136 -10.57 -3.93 9.51
C ILE A 136 -11.98 -4.48 9.33
N ILE A 137 -12.93 -3.62 8.92
CA ILE A 137 -14.34 -4.00 8.74
C ILE A 137 -14.47 -5.05 7.65
N ILE A 138 -13.89 -4.80 6.46
CA ILE A 138 -14.03 -5.71 5.32
C ILE A 138 -13.26 -7.02 5.56
N MET A 139 -12.09 -6.97 6.21
CA MET A 139 -11.35 -8.17 6.62
C MET A 139 -12.18 -9.02 7.60
N GLY A 140 -12.85 -8.40 8.57
CA GLY A 140 -13.75 -9.09 9.49
C GLY A 140 -14.90 -9.78 8.75
N LEU A 141 -15.52 -9.08 7.79
CA LEU A 141 -16.59 -9.65 6.94
C LEU A 141 -16.06 -10.77 6.02
N TYR A 142 -14.85 -10.64 5.50
CA TYR A 142 -14.23 -11.65 4.65
C TYR A 142 -13.92 -12.94 5.40
N LEU A 143 -13.34 -12.86 6.60
CA LEU A 143 -12.87 -14.01 7.37
C LEU A 143 -13.98 -14.66 8.23
N TYR A 144 -14.92 -13.85 8.76
CA TYR A 144 -15.91 -14.29 9.76
C TYR A 144 -17.34 -13.86 9.43
N GLY A 145 -17.56 -13.25 8.28
CA GLY A 145 -18.90 -12.86 7.85
C GLY A 145 -19.77 -14.06 7.48
N PRO A 146 -21.02 -13.80 7.07
CA PRO A 146 -21.94 -14.87 6.67
C PRO A 146 -21.40 -15.62 5.44
N ILE A 147 -21.65 -16.94 5.41
CA ILE A 147 -21.29 -17.76 4.25
C ILE A 147 -22.15 -17.30 3.06
N GLY A 148 -21.48 -16.87 2.00
CA GLY A 148 -22.11 -16.30 0.82
C GLY A 148 -21.88 -17.11 -0.45
N SER A 149 -22.48 -16.62 -1.53
CA SER A 149 -22.29 -17.14 -2.88
C SER A 149 -20.91 -16.77 -3.44
N ALA A 150 -20.52 -17.33 -4.58
CA ALA A 150 -19.33 -16.96 -5.32
C ALA A 150 -19.27 -15.44 -5.59
N ASN A 151 -20.39 -14.82 -5.93
CA ASN A 151 -20.45 -13.37 -6.20
C ASN A 151 -20.25 -12.54 -4.93
N TYR A 152 -20.64 -13.04 -3.77
CA TYR A 152 -20.36 -12.39 -2.50
C TYR A 152 -18.85 -12.29 -2.22
N TYR A 153 -18.10 -13.36 -2.46
CA TYR A 153 -16.65 -13.33 -2.26
C TYR A 153 -15.92 -12.49 -3.31
N ARG A 154 -16.39 -12.48 -4.58
CA ARG A 154 -15.91 -11.52 -5.60
C ARG A 154 -16.13 -10.07 -5.15
N PHE A 155 -17.30 -9.78 -4.62
CA PHE A 155 -17.62 -8.47 -4.06
C PHE A 155 -16.73 -8.12 -2.86
N LEU A 156 -16.49 -9.05 -1.95
CA LEU A 156 -15.57 -8.80 -0.82
C LEU A 156 -14.12 -8.60 -1.30
N ALA A 157 -13.66 -9.32 -2.32
CA ALA A 157 -12.35 -9.07 -2.93
C ALA A 157 -12.25 -7.66 -3.54
N LEU A 158 -13.31 -7.21 -4.23
CA LEU A 158 -13.41 -5.85 -4.74
C LEU A 158 -13.36 -4.82 -3.60
N MET A 159 -14.13 -5.03 -2.53
CA MET A 159 -14.16 -4.13 -1.37
C MET A 159 -12.84 -4.10 -0.61
N LEU A 160 -12.16 -5.25 -0.44
CA LEU A 160 -10.79 -5.31 0.10
C LEU A 160 -9.82 -4.52 -0.78
N GLY A 161 -9.97 -4.63 -2.11
CA GLY A 161 -9.21 -3.83 -3.06
C GLY A 161 -9.47 -2.34 -2.87
N ILE A 162 -10.73 -1.91 -2.84
CA ILE A 162 -11.08 -0.49 -2.61
C ILE A 162 -10.48 0.00 -1.30
N SER A 163 -10.59 -0.77 -0.23
CA SER A 163 -10.07 -0.38 1.10
C SER A 163 -8.54 -0.26 1.15
N THR A 164 -7.82 -0.88 0.22
CA THR A 164 -6.36 -0.73 0.07
C THR A 164 -5.96 0.31 -0.99
N GLY A 165 -6.92 0.89 -1.69
CA GLY A 165 -6.72 1.88 -2.73
C GLY A 165 -6.39 3.27 -2.19
N TYR A 166 -5.43 3.37 -1.30
CA TYR A 166 -4.81 4.63 -0.85
C TYR A 166 -3.30 4.65 -1.15
N TRP A 167 -2.87 3.77 -2.07
CA TRP A 167 -1.44 3.62 -2.38
C TRP A 167 -0.81 4.89 -2.94
N ALA A 168 -1.44 5.53 -3.93
CA ALA A 168 -0.95 6.78 -4.49
C ALA A 168 -0.97 7.91 -3.45
N LEU A 169 -2.05 8.01 -2.66
CA LEU A 169 -2.18 8.98 -1.57
C LEU A 169 -1.10 8.79 -0.50
N PHE A 170 -0.82 7.55 -0.12
CA PHE A 170 0.21 7.17 0.84
C PHE A 170 1.61 7.59 0.37
N VAL A 171 1.98 7.30 -0.90
CA VAL A 171 3.28 7.67 -1.47
C VAL A 171 3.42 9.19 -1.52
N THR A 172 2.37 9.90 -1.92
CA THR A 172 2.35 11.36 -1.94
C THR A 172 2.53 11.92 -0.53
N ASN A 173 1.74 11.44 0.45
CA ASN A 173 1.87 11.87 1.84
C ASN A 173 3.28 11.61 2.38
N ALA A 174 3.87 10.44 2.11
CA ALA A 174 5.22 10.11 2.55
C ALA A 174 6.27 11.07 1.94
N SER A 175 6.16 11.38 0.66
CA SER A 175 7.09 12.28 -0.02
C SER A 175 7.00 13.71 0.50
N GLU A 176 5.80 14.18 0.82
CA GLU A 176 5.53 15.53 1.36
C GLU A 176 6.00 15.73 2.82
N GLN A 177 6.30 14.64 3.54
CA GLN A 177 6.90 14.73 4.87
C GLN A 177 8.36 15.21 4.84
N PHE A 178 9.02 15.21 3.69
CA PHE A 178 10.45 15.46 3.55
C PHE A 178 10.76 16.61 2.61
N GLY A 179 11.88 17.28 2.88
CA GLY A 179 12.35 18.41 2.09
C GLY A 179 12.63 18.07 0.62
N THR A 180 12.64 19.08 -0.24
CA THR A 180 12.77 18.95 -1.70
C THR A 180 14.05 18.21 -2.09
N ASN A 181 15.13 18.34 -1.31
CA ASN A 181 16.43 17.71 -1.58
C ASN A 181 16.44 16.17 -1.46
N ILE A 182 15.54 15.57 -0.65
CA ILE A 182 15.45 14.11 -0.45
C ILE A 182 14.06 13.52 -0.78
N ARG A 183 13.10 14.35 -1.15
CA ARG A 183 11.70 13.94 -1.43
C ARG A 183 11.60 12.85 -2.49
N SER A 184 12.34 12.94 -3.58
CA SER A 184 12.37 11.91 -4.64
C SER A 184 12.93 10.59 -4.14
N THR A 185 13.94 10.62 -3.26
CA THR A 185 14.51 9.44 -2.61
C THR A 185 13.46 8.75 -1.74
N VAL A 186 12.70 9.51 -0.94
CA VAL A 186 11.61 8.99 -0.11
C VAL A 186 10.50 8.39 -0.98
N ALA A 187 10.06 9.12 -2.01
CA ALA A 187 9.03 8.64 -2.93
C ALA A 187 9.40 7.32 -3.63
N ALA A 188 10.69 7.11 -3.90
CA ALA A 188 11.18 5.87 -4.50
C ALA A 188 11.39 4.75 -3.46
N THR A 189 11.93 5.07 -2.29
CA THR A 189 12.38 4.04 -1.33
C THR A 189 11.25 3.54 -0.43
N VAL A 190 10.35 4.40 0.04
CA VAL A 190 9.24 4.02 0.93
C VAL A 190 8.39 2.91 0.31
N PRO A 191 7.86 3.00 -0.93
CA PRO A 191 7.10 1.92 -1.53
C PRO A 191 7.87 0.60 -1.66
N ASN A 192 9.18 0.67 -1.90
CA ASN A 192 10.02 -0.51 -2.04
C ASN A 192 10.27 -1.19 -0.68
N PHE A 193 10.46 -0.44 0.40
CA PHE A 193 10.53 -1.00 1.75
C PHE A 193 9.21 -1.64 2.18
N VAL A 194 8.07 -1.03 1.83
CA VAL A 194 6.75 -1.63 2.07
C VAL A 194 6.60 -2.96 1.34
N ARG A 195 7.03 -3.04 0.07
CA ARG A 195 7.04 -4.32 -0.68
C ARG A 195 7.97 -5.35 -0.04
N GLY A 196 9.16 -4.94 0.41
CA GLY A 196 10.08 -5.81 1.15
C GLY A 196 9.49 -6.31 2.47
N GLY A 197 8.63 -5.53 3.11
CA GLY A 197 7.91 -5.90 4.32
C GLY A 197 6.97 -7.10 4.17
N VAL A 198 6.57 -7.45 2.94
CA VAL A 198 5.74 -8.65 2.65
C VAL A 198 6.39 -9.91 3.21
N LEU A 199 7.70 -10.02 3.14
CA LEU A 199 8.43 -11.17 3.68
C LEU A 199 8.19 -11.33 5.19
N LEU A 200 8.31 -10.24 5.94
CA LEU A 200 8.06 -10.25 7.39
C LEU A 200 6.59 -10.54 7.72
N ILE A 201 5.66 -9.99 6.95
CA ILE A 201 4.22 -10.24 7.08
C ILE A 201 3.92 -11.73 6.84
N THR A 202 4.50 -12.32 5.79
CA THR A 202 4.29 -13.73 5.44
C THR A 202 4.87 -14.65 6.53
N TRP A 203 6.09 -14.41 7.00
CA TRP A 203 6.68 -15.18 8.10
C TRP A 203 5.88 -15.07 9.39
N SER A 204 5.40 -13.87 9.71
CA SER A 204 4.53 -13.67 10.86
C SER A 204 3.23 -14.46 10.71
N TYR A 205 2.60 -14.42 9.52
CA TYR A 205 1.39 -15.18 9.24
C TYR A 205 1.62 -16.69 9.40
N GLU A 206 2.68 -17.25 8.79
CA GLU A 206 3.00 -18.67 8.89
C GLU A 206 3.29 -19.10 10.34
N TYR A 207 4.02 -18.28 11.10
CA TYR A 207 4.27 -18.54 12.52
C TYR A 207 2.97 -18.60 13.34
N PHE A 208 2.09 -17.62 13.18
CA PHE A 208 0.82 -17.57 13.90
C PHE A 208 -0.20 -18.61 13.39
N GLU A 209 -0.14 -19.01 12.11
CA GLU A 209 -0.96 -20.12 11.59
C GLU A 209 -0.66 -21.42 12.34
N VAL A 210 0.63 -21.71 12.54
CA VAL A 210 1.05 -22.88 13.33
C VAL A 210 0.64 -22.73 14.81
N LEU A 211 0.85 -21.56 15.40
CA LEU A 211 0.57 -21.30 16.82
C LEU A 211 -0.93 -21.41 17.14
N PHE A 212 -1.79 -20.87 16.29
CA PHE A 212 -3.24 -20.87 16.49
C PHE A 212 -3.92 -22.11 15.88
N ASN A 213 -3.19 -22.91 15.14
CA ASN A 213 -3.73 -24.03 14.35
C ASN A 213 -4.93 -23.59 13.48
N SER A 214 -4.90 -22.37 12.99
CA SER A 214 -5.98 -21.77 12.20
C SER A 214 -5.47 -20.64 11.31
N PRO A 215 -5.57 -20.78 9.98
CA PRO A 215 -5.20 -19.73 9.05
C PRO A 215 -6.07 -18.48 9.20
N LEU A 216 -7.36 -18.63 9.57
CA LEU A 216 -8.28 -17.50 9.75
C LEU A 216 -7.86 -16.63 10.95
N HIS A 217 -7.58 -17.26 12.09
CA HIS A 217 -7.14 -16.55 13.29
C HIS A 217 -5.78 -15.88 13.07
N ALA A 218 -4.85 -16.57 12.40
CA ALA A 218 -3.55 -16.01 12.07
C ALA A 218 -3.68 -14.78 11.15
N ALA A 219 -4.49 -14.88 10.10
CA ALA A 219 -4.73 -13.77 9.18
C ALA A 219 -5.36 -12.57 9.90
N MET A 220 -6.38 -12.80 10.75
CA MET A 220 -7.01 -11.73 11.51
C MET A 220 -6.01 -11.06 12.47
N PHE A 221 -5.22 -11.84 13.20
CA PHE A 221 -4.26 -11.32 14.18
C PHE A 221 -3.17 -10.48 13.50
N VAL A 222 -2.54 -11.01 12.44
CA VAL A 222 -1.51 -10.28 11.68
C VAL A 222 -2.08 -9.05 11.00
N GLY A 223 -3.30 -9.14 10.47
CA GLY A 223 -4.01 -8.01 9.88
C GLY A 223 -4.25 -6.87 10.87
N ILE A 224 -4.71 -7.20 12.08
CA ILE A 224 -4.90 -6.22 13.16
C ILE A 224 -3.56 -5.56 13.51
N ILE A 225 -2.46 -6.32 13.63
CA ILE A 225 -1.13 -5.75 13.89
C ILE A 225 -0.73 -4.80 12.76
N CYS A 226 -0.83 -5.22 11.50
CA CYS A 226 -0.47 -4.39 10.35
C CYS A 226 -1.25 -3.07 10.33
N VAL A 227 -2.58 -3.13 10.54
CA VAL A 227 -3.41 -1.93 10.55
C VAL A 227 -3.14 -1.06 11.77
N SER A 228 -2.94 -1.64 12.96
CA SER A 228 -2.64 -0.87 14.18
C SER A 228 -1.32 -0.11 14.05
N VAL A 229 -0.28 -0.75 13.50
CA VAL A 229 1.01 -0.11 13.26
C VAL A 229 0.89 0.98 12.19
N ALA A 230 0.05 0.77 11.15
CA ALA A 230 -0.21 1.80 10.13
C ALA A 230 -1.00 3.00 10.68
N ILE A 231 -1.98 2.76 11.58
CA ILE A 231 -2.68 3.82 12.29
C ILE A 231 -1.69 4.62 13.14
N TRP A 232 -0.82 3.93 13.91
CA TRP A 232 0.24 4.57 14.66
C TRP A 232 1.12 5.45 13.76
N GLY A 233 1.59 4.91 12.62
CA GLY A 233 2.37 5.68 11.65
C GLY A 233 1.62 6.92 11.14
N THR A 234 0.34 6.77 10.79
CA THR A 234 -0.49 7.87 10.29
C THR A 234 -0.69 8.97 11.35
N LEU A 235 -0.78 8.60 12.61
CA LEU A 235 -0.91 9.60 13.70
C LEU A 235 0.40 10.36 13.94
N HIS A 236 1.56 9.73 13.70
CA HIS A 236 2.89 10.32 13.94
C HIS A 236 3.41 11.18 12.77
N VAL A 237 2.91 11.00 11.54
CA VAL A 237 3.24 11.92 10.45
C VAL A 237 2.42 13.21 10.55
N GLU A 238 2.92 14.30 9.99
CA GLU A 238 2.20 15.58 9.95
C GLU A 238 1.13 15.58 8.85
N GLU A 239 0.09 16.43 8.99
CA GLU A 239 -0.82 16.69 7.89
C GLU A 239 -0.08 17.48 6.81
N SER A 240 -0.12 16.96 5.57
CA SER A 240 0.67 17.53 4.49
C SER A 240 -0.16 18.31 3.45
N PHE A 241 -1.49 18.29 3.55
CA PHE A 241 -2.38 18.80 2.50
C PHE A 241 -2.15 20.30 2.18
N HIS A 242 -1.87 21.13 3.19
CA HIS A 242 -1.60 22.59 3.03
C HIS A 242 -0.16 22.96 3.35
N LYS A 243 0.74 21.97 3.49
CA LYS A 243 2.12 22.23 3.87
C LYS A 243 2.87 22.93 2.73
N ASP A 244 3.61 23.97 3.04
CA ASP A 244 4.59 24.51 2.10
C ASP A 244 5.64 23.43 1.83
N LEU A 245 5.83 23.12 0.56
CA LEU A 245 6.73 22.06 0.12
C LEU A 245 8.11 22.57 -0.30
N ASP A 246 8.32 23.90 -0.31
CA ASP A 246 9.60 24.51 -0.70
C ASP A 246 10.54 24.68 0.51
N TYR A 247 10.98 23.54 1.08
CA TYR A 247 11.93 23.51 2.17
C TYR A 247 12.96 22.39 2.00
N TYR A 248 14.08 22.49 2.72
CA TYR A 248 15.19 21.52 2.69
C TYR A 248 15.40 20.88 4.06
N GLU A 249 15.83 19.63 4.07
CA GLU A 249 16.26 18.91 5.29
C GLU A 249 17.78 18.79 5.38
#